data_f49dffe324599d476f777864cec9f4b2
#
_entry.id   f49dffe324599d476f777864cec9f4b2
#
_cell.length_a   1.000
_cell.length_b   1.000
_cell.length_c   1.000
_cell.angle_alpha   90.00
_cell.angle_beta   90.00
_cell.angle_gamma   90.00
#
_symmetry.space_group_name_H-M   'P 1'
#
loop_
_entity.id
_entity.type
_entity.pdbx_description
1 polymer ?
#
loop_
_entity_poly.entity_id
_entity_poly.type
_entity_poly.pdbx_seq_one_letter_code
_entity_poly.pdbx_strand_id
1 'polypeptide(L)'
;MRLLTVGGKVVSVGGKAIEIPDSSGGVYQIAAETRAGASVSATKGTTTVSGTADTSGICTLTLYEPGEWSVTAVLGANTRTETVLVGTQNVDLMLFKDAFAENDWETIIAVCQSGSIPSTWAVGDSKTMTINDTDYQIDIIGKSHDNYADGSGKAPLTFQMHDCYKTLYQMNSNNSNNGGWNNCDMRTTHLPAIMALMPTAVQSAIREVSKKTSIGNRSSTIETTADKLFLLSEIEIFDGPLFSFDGEGKRYDYYTSRTLRTKYLNGTAQSWWQRSPYKSYGDDFCRVDGEGYEGYIDPNTELGVAFAFCF
;
A
#
# COMPACT_ATOMS: atom_id res chain seq x y z
N MET A 1 -11.26 -10.46 -51.49
CA MET A 1 -10.98 -11.87 -51.82
C MET A 1 -9.67 -11.94 -52.58
N ARG A 2 -8.78 -12.82 -52.19
CA ARG A 2 -7.49 -13.06 -52.87
C ARG A 2 -7.58 -14.35 -53.66
N LEU A 3 -6.95 -14.39 -54.83
CA LEU A 3 -6.78 -15.63 -55.59
C LEU A 3 -5.70 -16.48 -54.93
N LEU A 4 -5.98 -17.77 -54.70
CA LEU A 4 -4.96 -18.71 -54.22
C LEU A 4 -3.89 -18.88 -55.30
N THR A 5 -2.65 -18.53 -54.98
CA THR A 5 -1.51 -18.70 -55.90
C THR A 5 -0.46 -19.62 -55.28
N VAL A 6 0.09 -20.52 -56.06
CA VAL A 6 1.22 -21.37 -55.70
C VAL A 6 2.30 -21.18 -56.75
N GLY A 7 3.52 -20.79 -56.34
CA GLY A 7 4.61 -20.50 -57.30
C GLY A 7 4.28 -19.40 -58.31
N GLY A 8 3.46 -18.38 -57.92
CA GLY A 8 3.04 -17.28 -58.80
C GLY A 8 1.93 -17.63 -59.79
N LYS A 9 1.40 -18.86 -59.77
CA LYS A 9 0.29 -19.29 -60.67
C LYS A 9 -1.00 -19.38 -59.82
N VAL A 10 -2.12 -18.91 -60.45
CA VAL A 10 -3.47 -19.04 -59.86
C VAL A 10 -3.85 -20.52 -59.87
N VAL A 11 -4.26 -21.00 -58.71
CA VAL A 11 -4.79 -22.37 -58.57
C VAL A 11 -6.27 -22.35 -58.97
N SER A 12 -6.66 -23.26 -59.86
CA SER A 12 -8.05 -23.39 -60.27
C SER A 12 -8.48 -24.85 -60.22
N VAL A 13 -9.77 -25.09 -59.93
CA VAL A 13 -10.42 -26.39 -59.95
C VAL A 13 -11.61 -26.29 -60.84
N GLY A 14 -11.65 -27.20 -61.91
CA GLY A 14 -12.71 -27.17 -62.90
C GLY A 14 -12.77 -25.88 -63.71
N GLY A 15 -11.61 -25.22 -63.96
CA GLY A 15 -11.52 -23.95 -64.68
C GLY A 15 -11.94 -22.68 -63.90
N LYS A 16 -12.37 -22.82 -62.68
CA LYS A 16 -12.65 -21.68 -61.77
C LYS A 16 -11.49 -21.46 -60.87
N ALA A 17 -11.01 -20.20 -60.78
CA ALA A 17 -9.99 -19.79 -59.82
C ALA A 17 -10.51 -20.01 -58.42
N ILE A 18 -9.68 -20.54 -57.53
CA ILE A 18 -10.02 -20.65 -56.14
C ILE A 18 -9.79 -19.26 -55.54
N GLU A 19 -10.89 -18.63 -55.11
CA GLU A 19 -10.87 -17.44 -54.32
C GLU A 19 -10.78 -17.87 -52.86
N ILE A 20 -9.70 -17.48 -52.19
CA ILE A 20 -9.65 -17.49 -50.71
C ILE A 20 -10.28 -16.20 -50.21
N PRO A 21 -11.13 -16.28 -49.20
CA PRO A 21 -11.53 -15.05 -48.49
C PRO A 21 -10.27 -14.27 -48.15
N ASP A 22 -10.30 -12.96 -48.37
CA ASP A 22 -9.22 -12.07 -47.91
C ASP A 22 -9.24 -12.05 -46.39
N SER A 23 -8.88 -13.20 -45.82
CA SER A 23 -8.48 -13.22 -44.43
C SER A 23 -7.10 -12.55 -44.38
N SER A 24 -7.10 -11.21 -44.43
CA SER A 24 -5.95 -10.41 -44.08
C SER A 24 -5.64 -10.54 -42.58
N GLY A 25 -6.08 -11.63 -41.97
CA GLY A 25 -5.75 -12.03 -40.62
C GLY A 25 -4.29 -12.46 -40.59
N GLY A 26 -3.38 -11.52 -40.39
CA GLY A 26 -2.02 -11.84 -39.98
C GLY A 26 -2.04 -12.66 -38.72
N VAL A 27 -1.07 -13.55 -38.55
CA VAL A 27 -0.80 -14.16 -37.25
C VAL A 27 -0.02 -13.12 -36.45
N TYR A 28 -0.56 -12.69 -35.34
CA TYR A 28 0.05 -11.72 -34.47
C TYR A 28 0.41 -12.39 -33.14
N GLN A 29 1.50 -11.98 -32.54
CA GLN A 29 1.89 -12.47 -31.21
C GLN A 29 2.03 -11.30 -30.27
N ILE A 30 1.53 -11.47 -29.07
CA ILE A 30 1.73 -10.57 -27.92
C ILE A 30 2.43 -11.38 -26.85
N ALA A 31 3.61 -10.94 -26.42
CA ALA A 31 4.27 -11.46 -25.23
C ALA A 31 3.88 -10.57 -24.06
N ALA A 32 3.04 -11.08 -23.16
CA ALA A 32 2.67 -10.40 -21.92
C ALA A 32 3.70 -10.75 -20.86
N GLU A 33 4.39 -9.74 -20.34
CA GLU A 33 5.30 -9.85 -19.22
C GLU A 33 4.53 -9.62 -17.92
N THR A 34 4.50 -10.61 -17.03
CA THR A 34 3.73 -10.63 -15.81
C THR A 34 4.42 -11.52 -14.77
N ARG A 35 3.69 -12.09 -13.80
CA ARG A 35 4.22 -13.04 -12.81
C ARG A 35 4.02 -14.48 -13.26
N ALA A 36 4.98 -15.35 -12.94
CA ALA A 36 4.89 -16.79 -13.19
C ALA A 36 3.57 -17.37 -12.64
N GLY A 37 2.88 -18.14 -13.48
CA GLY A 37 1.59 -18.74 -13.13
C GLY A 37 0.38 -17.80 -13.25
N ALA A 38 0.55 -16.53 -13.62
CA ALA A 38 -0.58 -15.65 -13.90
C ALA A 38 -1.36 -16.13 -15.12
N SER A 39 -2.69 -16.10 -15.04
CA SER A 39 -3.57 -16.27 -16.18
C SER A 39 -3.57 -15.00 -17.01
N VAL A 40 -3.35 -15.10 -18.32
CA VAL A 40 -3.38 -13.97 -19.23
C VAL A 40 -4.46 -14.20 -20.27
N SER A 41 -5.30 -13.19 -20.52
CA SER A 41 -6.32 -13.23 -21.56
C SER A 41 -6.26 -11.97 -22.43
N ALA A 42 -6.43 -12.12 -23.72
CA ALA A 42 -6.62 -11.02 -24.66
C ALA A 42 -8.03 -11.11 -25.25
N THR A 43 -8.80 -10.02 -25.16
CA THR A 43 -10.19 -9.96 -25.59
C THR A 43 -10.41 -8.82 -26.58
N LYS A 44 -11.16 -9.12 -27.64
CA LYS A 44 -11.63 -8.15 -28.64
C LYS A 44 -13.05 -8.51 -29.07
N GLY A 45 -14.02 -7.68 -28.73
CA GLY A 45 -15.44 -7.99 -28.93
C GLY A 45 -15.83 -9.29 -28.22
N THR A 46 -16.22 -10.31 -28.96
CA THR A 46 -16.59 -11.63 -28.42
C THR A 46 -15.44 -12.65 -28.47
N THR A 47 -14.31 -12.29 -29.08
CA THR A 47 -13.15 -13.17 -29.20
C THR A 47 -12.25 -13.04 -27.97
N THR A 48 -11.91 -14.17 -27.36
CA THR A 48 -10.94 -14.23 -26.26
C THR A 48 -9.91 -15.32 -26.50
N VAL A 49 -8.64 -15.00 -26.34
CA VAL A 49 -7.51 -15.93 -26.34
C VAL A 49 -6.85 -15.88 -24.98
N SER A 50 -6.54 -17.04 -24.39
CA SER A 50 -5.98 -17.10 -23.04
C SER A 50 -4.76 -18.04 -22.99
N GLY A 51 -3.90 -17.79 -22.00
CA GLY A 51 -2.73 -18.59 -21.67
C GLY A 51 -2.34 -18.41 -20.21
N THR A 52 -1.26 -19.05 -19.82
CA THR A 52 -0.66 -18.91 -18.48
C THR A 52 0.80 -18.53 -18.64
N ALA A 53 1.26 -17.58 -17.83
CA ALA A 53 2.64 -17.15 -17.81
C ALA A 53 3.54 -18.29 -17.31
N ASP A 54 4.65 -18.50 -18.01
CA ASP A 54 5.64 -19.50 -17.68
C ASP A 54 6.46 -19.16 -16.42
N THR A 55 7.47 -19.95 -16.12
CA THR A 55 8.34 -19.74 -14.94
C THR A 55 9.17 -18.46 -15.01
N SER A 56 9.33 -17.87 -16.20
CA SER A 56 9.97 -16.57 -16.40
C SER A 56 8.99 -15.39 -16.32
N GLY A 57 7.68 -15.67 -16.14
CA GLY A 57 6.64 -14.66 -16.09
C GLY A 57 6.15 -14.19 -17.45
N ILE A 58 6.43 -14.94 -18.53
CA ILE A 58 6.03 -14.57 -19.89
C ILE A 58 4.87 -15.45 -20.36
N CYS A 59 3.82 -14.82 -20.89
CA CYS A 59 2.75 -15.49 -21.61
C CYS A 59 2.66 -14.98 -23.05
N THR A 60 2.90 -15.85 -24.01
CA THR A 60 2.74 -15.52 -25.43
C THR A 60 1.36 -15.91 -25.92
N LEU A 61 0.58 -14.93 -26.37
CA LEU A 61 -0.74 -15.12 -26.96
C LEU A 61 -0.64 -14.95 -28.49
N THR A 62 -1.27 -15.87 -29.25
CA THR A 62 -1.36 -15.79 -30.71
C THR A 62 -2.76 -15.29 -31.09
N LEU A 63 -2.82 -14.17 -31.77
CA LEU A 63 -4.04 -13.47 -32.18
C LEU A 63 -4.16 -13.52 -33.73
N TYR A 64 -5.38 -13.56 -34.21
CA TYR A 64 -5.65 -13.67 -35.64
C TYR A 64 -6.40 -12.48 -36.25
N GLU A 65 -6.70 -11.46 -35.40
CA GLU A 65 -7.39 -10.26 -35.84
C GLU A 65 -6.55 -9.01 -35.52
N PRO A 66 -6.43 -8.07 -36.49
CA PRO A 66 -5.74 -6.81 -36.26
C PRO A 66 -6.55 -5.86 -35.37
N GLY A 67 -5.90 -4.82 -34.83
CA GLY A 67 -6.53 -3.75 -34.09
C GLY A 67 -6.24 -3.82 -32.58
N GLU A 68 -7.04 -3.12 -31.77
CA GLU A 68 -6.86 -3.03 -30.33
C GLU A 68 -7.47 -4.23 -29.62
N TRP A 69 -6.73 -4.75 -28.66
CA TRP A 69 -7.13 -5.84 -27.77
C TRP A 69 -6.98 -5.40 -26.32
N SER A 70 -7.93 -5.78 -25.48
CA SER A 70 -7.79 -5.66 -24.03
C SER A 70 -7.06 -6.89 -23.50
N VAL A 71 -5.86 -6.71 -22.98
CA VAL A 71 -5.03 -7.80 -22.45
C VAL A 71 -5.00 -7.70 -20.93
N THR A 72 -5.41 -8.77 -20.25
CA THR A 72 -5.58 -8.82 -18.79
C THR A 72 -4.73 -9.97 -18.24
N ALA A 73 -3.95 -9.66 -17.20
CA ALA A 73 -3.28 -10.65 -16.36
C ALA A 73 -3.98 -10.75 -15.00
N VAL A 74 -4.09 -11.97 -14.48
CA VAL A 74 -4.70 -12.27 -13.17
C VAL A 74 -3.84 -13.28 -12.41
N LEU A 75 -3.52 -12.97 -11.16
CA LEU A 75 -2.88 -13.89 -10.22
C LEU A 75 -3.51 -13.75 -8.84
N GLY A 76 -4.30 -14.74 -8.42
CA GLY A 76 -5.13 -14.62 -7.24
C GLY A 76 -6.15 -13.48 -7.41
N ALA A 77 -6.15 -12.53 -6.49
CA ALA A 77 -7.01 -11.34 -6.54
C ALA A 77 -6.38 -10.16 -7.32
N ASN A 78 -5.10 -10.26 -7.69
CA ASN A 78 -4.41 -9.19 -8.42
C ASN A 78 -4.77 -9.25 -9.90
N THR A 79 -5.17 -8.12 -10.46
CA THR A 79 -5.56 -8.01 -11.89
C THR A 79 -4.98 -6.73 -12.46
N ARG A 80 -4.39 -6.84 -13.66
CA ARG A 80 -3.98 -5.67 -14.46
C ARG A 80 -4.45 -5.84 -15.89
N THR A 81 -4.98 -4.77 -16.48
CA THR A 81 -5.48 -4.74 -17.85
C THR A 81 -4.86 -3.58 -18.60
N GLU A 82 -4.37 -3.86 -19.81
CA GLU A 82 -3.85 -2.86 -20.75
C GLU A 82 -4.54 -3.01 -22.11
N THR A 83 -4.74 -1.89 -22.80
CA THR A 83 -5.19 -1.91 -24.20
C THR A 83 -3.98 -1.90 -25.12
N VAL A 84 -3.91 -2.88 -25.99
CA VAL A 84 -2.74 -3.15 -26.84
C VAL A 84 -3.13 -3.15 -28.30
N LEU A 85 -2.43 -2.39 -29.12
CA LEU A 85 -2.55 -2.48 -30.57
C LEU A 85 -1.73 -3.67 -31.06
N VAL A 86 -2.37 -4.57 -31.80
CA VAL A 86 -1.70 -5.73 -32.41
C VAL A 86 -0.58 -5.27 -33.33
N GLY A 87 0.60 -5.86 -33.15
CA GLY A 87 1.86 -5.43 -33.76
C GLY A 87 2.83 -4.87 -32.72
N THR A 88 2.37 -4.57 -31.48
CA THR A 88 3.22 -4.33 -30.30
C THR A 88 3.77 -5.66 -29.82
N GLN A 89 5.08 -5.78 -29.69
CA GLN A 89 5.70 -7.08 -29.42
C GLN A 89 5.61 -7.52 -27.96
N ASN A 90 5.71 -6.57 -27.04
CA ASN A 90 5.69 -6.83 -25.59
C ASN A 90 4.71 -5.92 -24.89
N VAL A 91 4.00 -6.48 -23.92
CA VAL A 91 3.08 -5.75 -23.02
C VAL A 91 3.50 -6.00 -21.58
N ASP A 92 3.77 -4.93 -20.86
CA ASP A 92 4.03 -4.99 -19.43
C ASP A 92 2.68 -5.08 -18.68
N LEU A 93 2.41 -6.27 -18.17
CA LEU A 93 1.27 -6.56 -17.29
C LEU A 93 1.76 -7.00 -15.90
N MET A 94 2.90 -6.47 -15.48
CA MET A 94 3.47 -6.81 -14.20
C MET A 94 2.51 -6.42 -13.06
N LEU A 95 1.96 -7.42 -12.36
CA LEU A 95 0.99 -7.24 -11.28
C LEU A 95 1.58 -6.56 -10.06
N PHE A 96 2.88 -6.78 -9.82
CA PHE A 96 3.71 -6.07 -8.84
C PHE A 96 5.19 -6.35 -9.14
N LYS A 97 6.07 -5.44 -8.70
CA LYS A 97 7.52 -5.60 -8.81
C LYS A 97 8.11 -6.14 -7.51
N ASP A 98 9.25 -6.82 -7.58
CA ASP A 98 9.94 -7.39 -6.42
C ASP A 98 10.41 -6.31 -5.44
N ALA A 99 10.96 -5.21 -5.96
CA ALA A 99 11.32 -4.08 -5.12
C ALA A 99 10.07 -3.27 -4.75
N PHE A 100 9.77 -3.15 -3.46
CA PHE A 100 8.60 -2.43 -2.96
C PHE A 100 8.49 -1.01 -3.52
N ALA A 101 9.60 -0.26 -3.52
CA ALA A 101 9.65 1.14 -3.95
C ALA A 101 9.29 1.36 -5.42
N GLU A 102 9.43 0.35 -6.27
CA GLU A 102 9.16 0.45 -7.72
C GLU A 102 7.68 0.32 -8.09
N ASN A 103 6.83 -0.10 -7.14
CA ASN A 103 5.39 -0.22 -7.35
C ASN A 103 4.70 1.13 -7.12
N ASP A 104 3.68 1.46 -7.90
CA ASP A 104 2.78 2.56 -7.57
C ASP A 104 1.89 2.23 -6.36
N TRP A 105 1.26 3.25 -5.78
CA TRP A 105 0.41 3.03 -4.60
C TRP A 105 -0.84 2.21 -4.92
N GLU A 106 -1.37 2.31 -6.12
CA GLU A 106 -2.50 1.50 -6.61
C GLU A 106 -2.16 0.02 -6.63
N THR A 107 -0.97 -0.35 -7.12
CA THR A 107 -0.45 -1.72 -7.08
C THR A 107 -0.26 -2.21 -5.65
N ILE A 108 0.32 -1.38 -4.76
CA ILE A 108 0.53 -1.74 -3.34
C ILE A 108 -0.82 -1.98 -2.66
N ILE A 109 -1.80 -1.12 -2.90
CA ILE A 109 -3.17 -1.26 -2.38
C ILE A 109 -3.78 -2.59 -2.85
N ALA A 110 -3.72 -2.89 -4.15
CA ALA A 110 -4.28 -4.12 -4.71
C ALA A 110 -3.62 -5.37 -4.12
N VAL A 111 -2.29 -5.35 -3.94
CA VAL A 111 -1.53 -6.42 -3.30
C VAL A 111 -1.96 -6.60 -1.84
N CYS A 112 -2.11 -5.52 -1.07
CA CYS A 112 -2.60 -5.60 0.31
C CYS A 112 -4.02 -6.15 0.38
N GLN A 113 -4.93 -5.69 -0.49
CA GLN A 113 -6.31 -6.18 -0.57
C GLN A 113 -6.40 -7.66 -0.93
N SER A 114 -5.46 -8.17 -1.73
CA SER A 114 -5.38 -9.60 -2.07
C SER A 114 -4.96 -10.48 -0.88
N GLY A 115 -4.34 -9.90 0.15
CA GLY A 115 -3.76 -10.61 1.27
C GLY A 115 -2.48 -11.40 0.94
N SER A 116 -2.00 -11.36 -0.30
CA SER A 116 -0.84 -12.12 -0.79
C SER A 116 0.37 -11.21 -0.97
N ILE A 117 1.02 -10.87 0.14
CA ILE A 117 2.18 -9.98 0.13
C ILE A 117 3.41 -10.70 -0.44
N PRO A 118 4.13 -10.10 -1.41
CA PRO A 118 5.38 -10.65 -1.92
C PRO A 118 6.40 -10.88 -0.80
N SER A 119 7.10 -11.99 -0.85
CA SER A 119 8.14 -12.31 0.14
C SER A 119 9.32 -11.34 0.08
N THR A 120 9.51 -10.68 -1.06
CA THR A 120 10.54 -9.68 -1.32
C THR A 120 10.25 -8.34 -0.64
N TRP A 121 8.99 -8.03 -0.32
CA TRP A 121 8.64 -6.82 0.43
C TRP A 121 8.89 -7.04 1.92
N ALA A 122 9.80 -6.31 2.50
CA ALA A 122 10.28 -6.49 3.87
C ALA A 122 9.89 -5.34 4.80
N VAL A 123 9.87 -5.60 6.10
CA VAL A 123 9.85 -4.53 7.11
C VAL A 123 11.11 -3.69 6.94
N GLY A 124 10.94 -2.37 6.84
CA GLY A 124 12.00 -1.41 6.54
C GLY A 124 12.04 -0.97 5.08
N ASP A 125 11.35 -1.66 4.16
CA ASP A 125 11.20 -1.14 2.80
C ASP A 125 10.39 0.17 2.82
N SER A 126 10.80 1.10 1.97
CA SER A 126 10.29 2.46 1.97
C SER A 126 9.86 2.91 0.58
N LYS A 127 8.82 3.75 0.51
CA LYS A 127 8.34 4.36 -0.72
C LYS A 127 7.88 5.78 -0.51
N THR A 128 8.14 6.63 -1.49
CA THR A 128 7.65 8.03 -1.50
C THR A 128 6.13 8.10 -1.67
N MET A 129 5.50 8.96 -0.87
CA MET A 129 4.11 9.40 -1.03
C MET A 129 4.07 10.92 -1.01
N THR A 130 3.47 11.51 -2.03
CA THR A 130 3.25 12.96 -2.07
C THR A 130 1.95 13.28 -1.31
N ILE A 131 2.04 14.11 -0.26
CA ILE A 131 0.90 14.59 0.53
C ILE A 131 0.92 16.12 0.48
N ASN A 132 -0.11 16.73 -0.09
CA ASN A 132 -0.20 18.18 -0.23
C ASN A 132 1.10 18.80 -0.78
N ASP A 133 1.50 18.36 -1.98
CA ASP A 133 2.67 18.80 -2.74
C ASP A 133 4.04 18.63 -2.02
N THR A 134 4.08 17.79 -1.01
CA THR A 134 5.31 17.45 -0.25
C THR A 134 5.53 15.94 -0.27
N ASP A 135 6.75 15.53 -0.62
CA ASP A 135 7.15 14.14 -0.65
C ASP A 135 7.58 13.64 0.72
N TYR A 136 7.02 12.51 1.13
CA TYR A 136 7.36 11.81 2.36
C TYR A 136 7.75 10.37 2.07
N GLN A 137 8.76 9.86 2.76
CA GLN A 137 9.04 8.43 2.78
C GLN A 137 8.06 7.73 3.73
N ILE A 138 7.52 6.63 3.28
CA ILE A 138 6.59 5.79 4.05
C ILE A 138 7.20 4.39 4.14
N ASP A 139 7.41 3.92 5.35
CA ASP A 139 8.05 2.64 5.65
C ASP A 139 7.02 1.55 5.93
N ILE A 140 7.33 0.32 5.53
CA ILE A 140 6.66 -0.86 6.06
C ILE A 140 7.20 -1.12 7.47
N ILE A 141 6.35 -1.00 8.50
CA ILE A 141 6.76 -1.21 9.90
C ILE A 141 6.30 -2.56 10.47
N GLY A 142 5.32 -3.21 9.84
CA GLY A 142 4.79 -4.50 10.29
C GLY A 142 4.12 -5.30 9.18
N LYS A 143 4.16 -6.63 9.32
CA LYS A 143 3.44 -7.59 8.49
C LYS A 143 2.44 -8.35 9.35
N SER A 144 1.17 -8.39 8.97
CA SER A 144 0.09 -9.08 9.70
C SER A 144 0.08 -8.71 11.20
N HIS A 145 0.34 -7.43 11.51
CA HIS A 145 0.46 -6.94 12.87
C HIS A 145 -0.89 -6.46 13.41
N ASP A 146 -1.53 -5.53 12.73
CA ASP A 146 -2.76 -4.87 13.18
C ASP A 146 -4.02 -5.65 12.82
N ASN A 147 -4.97 -5.71 13.75
CA ASN A 147 -6.28 -6.29 13.49
C ASN A 147 -7.20 -5.23 12.89
N TYR A 148 -7.95 -5.58 11.86
CA TYR A 148 -9.03 -4.73 11.37
C TYR A 148 -10.11 -4.52 12.42
N ALA A 149 -10.67 -3.31 12.48
CA ALA A 149 -11.68 -2.96 13.47
C ALA A 149 -13.01 -3.72 13.27
N ASP A 150 -13.30 -4.15 12.05
CA ASP A 150 -14.48 -4.95 11.68
C ASP A 150 -14.34 -6.44 12.00
N GLY A 151 -13.20 -6.88 12.53
CA GLY A 151 -12.95 -8.28 12.86
C GLY A 151 -12.65 -9.19 11.66
N SER A 152 -12.50 -8.65 10.45
CA SER A 152 -12.26 -9.44 9.21
C SER A 152 -10.85 -10.04 9.11
N GLY A 153 -9.99 -9.83 10.11
CA GLY A 153 -8.64 -10.38 10.15
C GLY A 153 -7.58 -9.33 10.45
N LYS A 154 -6.39 -9.54 9.90
CA LYS A 154 -5.25 -8.64 10.08
C LYS A 154 -4.91 -7.90 8.80
N ALA A 155 -4.50 -6.65 8.95
CA ALA A 155 -3.90 -5.89 7.86
C ALA A 155 -2.59 -6.57 7.42
N PRO A 156 -2.42 -6.85 6.12
CA PRO A 156 -1.23 -7.52 5.61
C PRO A 156 0.05 -6.71 5.85
N LEU A 157 -0.03 -5.39 5.68
CA LEU A 157 1.05 -4.44 5.94
C LEU A 157 0.56 -3.27 6.79
N THR A 158 1.43 -2.82 7.69
CA THR A 158 1.30 -1.55 8.40
C THR A 158 2.38 -0.61 7.92
N PHE A 159 1.97 0.59 7.57
CA PHE A 159 2.82 1.66 7.07
C PHE A 159 2.96 2.77 8.09
N GLN A 160 4.11 3.45 8.10
CA GLN A 160 4.33 4.65 8.91
C GLN A 160 5.21 5.65 8.17
N MET A 161 5.03 6.92 8.43
CA MET A 161 5.96 7.95 8.00
C MET A 161 7.38 7.65 8.52
N HIS A 162 8.35 7.72 7.61
CA HIS A 162 9.78 7.58 7.97
C HIS A 162 10.20 8.70 8.91
N ASP A 163 9.85 9.92 8.55
CA ASP A 163 10.11 11.15 9.29
C ASP A 163 8.82 11.86 9.70
N CYS A 164 8.92 13.01 10.36
CA CYS A 164 7.77 13.78 10.80
C CYS A 164 7.06 14.49 9.64
N TYR A 165 5.74 14.62 9.76
CA TYR A 165 4.96 15.50 8.92
C TYR A 165 5.44 16.96 9.05
N LYS A 166 5.35 17.74 7.96
CA LYS A 166 5.93 19.10 7.86
C LYS A 166 5.45 20.10 8.92
N THR A 167 4.30 19.85 9.53
CA THR A 167 3.71 20.72 10.55
C THR A 167 3.75 20.02 11.90
N LEU A 168 4.21 20.73 12.91
CA LEU A 168 4.13 20.31 14.30
C LEU A 168 2.69 20.48 14.80
N TYR A 169 2.24 19.58 15.67
CA TYR A 169 0.90 19.63 16.25
C TYR A 169 0.93 19.36 17.76
N GLN A 170 -0.04 19.89 18.47
CA GLN A 170 -0.36 19.53 19.83
C GLN A 170 -1.15 18.22 19.87
N MET A 171 -1.00 17.44 20.96
CA MET A 171 -1.91 16.31 21.22
C MET A 171 -3.31 16.80 21.58
N ASN A 172 -3.36 17.83 22.45
CA ASN A 172 -4.56 18.54 22.86
C ASN A 172 -4.29 20.04 22.94
N SER A 173 -5.30 20.85 22.69
CA SER A 173 -5.26 22.29 22.86
C SER A 173 -5.23 22.72 24.34
N ASN A 174 -5.62 21.81 25.25
CA ASN A 174 -5.53 22.01 26.69
C ASN A 174 -4.48 21.06 27.31
N ASN A 175 -4.02 21.38 28.53
CA ASN A 175 -3.03 20.59 29.24
C ASN A 175 -3.70 19.44 30.00
N SER A 176 -4.25 18.44 29.29
CA SER A 176 -4.91 17.27 29.87
C SER A 176 -4.82 16.07 28.95
N ASN A 177 -4.57 14.89 29.52
CA ASN A 177 -4.65 13.62 28.84
C ASN A 177 -5.96 12.84 29.14
N ASN A 178 -6.93 13.51 29.77
CA ASN A 178 -8.22 12.89 30.11
C ASN A 178 -9.00 12.47 28.86
N GLY A 179 -9.45 11.23 28.85
CA GLY A 179 -10.06 10.61 27.66
C GLY A 179 -9.07 9.98 26.70
N GLY A 180 -7.77 10.05 27.04
CA GLY A 180 -6.70 9.37 26.31
C GLY A 180 -6.66 9.69 24.83
N TRP A 181 -6.22 8.71 24.03
CA TRP A 181 -6.18 8.80 22.58
C TRP A 181 -7.57 9.02 21.96
N ASN A 182 -8.60 8.39 22.53
CA ASN A 182 -9.96 8.42 21.99
C ASN A 182 -10.50 9.84 21.82
N ASN A 183 -10.20 10.73 22.76
CA ASN A 183 -10.76 12.08 22.81
C ASN A 183 -9.77 13.20 22.45
N CYS A 184 -8.50 12.88 22.14
CA CYS A 184 -7.51 13.91 21.89
C CYS A 184 -7.71 14.62 20.53
N ASP A 185 -7.31 15.90 20.46
CA ASP A 185 -7.39 16.71 19.24
C ASP A 185 -6.57 16.13 18.09
N MET A 186 -5.46 15.46 18.40
CA MET A 186 -4.63 14.76 17.42
C MET A 186 -5.46 13.74 16.62
N ARG A 187 -6.20 12.88 17.32
CA ARG A 187 -7.02 11.82 16.70
C ARG A 187 -8.26 12.38 16.02
N THR A 188 -8.95 13.31 16.69
CA THR A 188 -10.29 13.73 16.27
C THR A 188 -10.28 14.86 15.24
N THR A 189 -9.17 15.61 15.13
CA THR A 189 -9.07 16.80 14.31
C THR A 189 -7.86 16.78 13.37
N HIS A 190 -6.65 16.59 13.91
CA HIS A 190 -5.43 16.78 13.12
C HIS A 190 -5.20 15.65 12.12
N LEU A 191 -5.26 14.40 12.53
CA LEU A 191 -5.07 13.27 11.62
C LEU A 191 -6.14 13.18 10.52
N PRO A 192 -7.44 13.41 10.79
CA PRO A 192 -8.45 13.51 9.72
C PRO A 192 -8.16 14.62 8.72
N ALA A 193 -7.69 15.79 9.18
CA ALA A 193 -7.30 16.88 8.28
C ALA A 193 -6.09 16.52 7.41
N ILE A 194 -5.08 15.84 7.96
CA ILE A 194 -3.94 15.33 7.20
C ILE A 194 -4.40 14.26 6.20
N MET A 195 -5.26 13.33 6.60
CA MET A 195 -5.78 12.28 5.72
C MET A 195 -6.48 12.87 4.49
N ALA A 196 -7.23 13.96 4.64
CA ALA A 196 -7.91 14.64 3.54
C ALA A 196 -6.94 15.22 2.49
N LEU A 197 -5.65 15.36 2.81
CA LEU A 197 -4.60 15.85 1.91
C LEU A 197 -3.81 14.73 1.21
N MET A 198 -4.02 13.47 1.59
CA MET A 198 -3.36 12.31 0.97
C MET A 198 -3.93 12.05 -0.43
N PRO A 199 -3.25 11.27 -1.30
CA PRO A 199 -3.80 10.86 -2.59
C PRO A 199 -5.16 10.15 -2.45
N THR A 200 -6.14 10.47 -3.28
CA THR A 200 -7.52 9.97 -3.17
C THR A 200 -7.61 8.44 -3.18
N ALA A 201 -6.79 7.77 -4.02
CA ALA A 201 -6.72 6.31 -4.04
C ALA A 201 -6.30 5.73 -2.69
N VAL A 202 -5.28 6.34 -2.06
CA VAL A 202 -4.78 5.95 -0.74
C VAL A 202 -5.84 6.20 0.34
N GLN A 203 -6.45 7.40 0.38
CA GLN A 203 -7.53 7.72 1.34
C GLN A 203 -8.67 6.70 1.30
N SER A 204 -9.08 6.32 0.09
CA SER A 204 -10.20 5.39 -0.13
C SER A 204 -9.86 3.95 0.27
N ALA A 205 -8.59 3.57 0.21
CA ALA A 205 -8.13 2.22 0.50
C ALA A 205 -7.78 2.01 1.98
N ILE A 206 -7.47 3.08 2.72
CA ILE A 206 -7.11 2.98 4.15
C ILE A 206 -8.28 2.40 4.95
N ARG A 207 -8.03 1.30 5.65
CA ARG A 207 -8.99 0.61 6.50
C ARG A 207 -8.77 0.97 7.97
N GLU A 208 -9.85 0.88 8.74
CA GLU A 208 -9.80 1.04 10.19
C GLU A 208 -9.18 -0.18 10.86
N VAL A 209 -8.25 0.07 11.77
CA VAL A 209 -7.64 -0.94 12.62
C VAL A 209 -7.93 -0.67 14.10
N SER A 210 -7.98 -1.73 14.89
CA SER A 210 -8.21 -1.66 16.32
C SER A 210 -6.94 -1.22 17.04
N LYS A 211 -6.98 -0.06 17.69
CA LYS A 211 -5.88 0.45 18.51
C LYS A 211 -6.28 0.50 19.98
N LYS A 212 -5.40 0.03 20.84
CA LYS A 212 -5.61 -0.04 22.30
C LYS A 212 -4.84 1.06 22.98
N THR A 213 -5.46 1.76 23.94
CA THR A 213 -4.83 2.85 24.67
C THR A 213 -5.54 3.04 26.02
N SER A 214 -4.82 3.48 27.03
CA SER A 214 -5.39 3.92 28.30
C SER A 214 -6.33 5.11 28.07
N ILE A 215 -7.39 5.20 28.90
CA ILE A 215 -8.32 6.34 28.87
C ILE A 215 -7.72 7.63 29.48
N GLY A 216 -6.44 7.62 29.82
CA GLY A 216 -5.76 8.76 30.43
C GLY A 216 -6.11 9.00 31.90
N ASN A 217 -5.76 10.17 32.42
CA ASN A 217 -5.99 10.60 33.80
C ASN A 217 -5.53 9.55 34.83
N ARG A 218 -4.36 8.97 34.64
CA ARG A 218 -3.75 7.92 35.48
C ARG A 218 -4.56 6.62 35.59
N SER A 219 -5.47 6.38 34.66
CA SER A 219 -6.28 5.17 34.64
C SER A 219 -5.58 4.04 33.88
N SER A 220 -5.53 2.86 34.49
CA SER A 220 -5.06 1.63 33.80
C SER A 220 -6.12 0.98 32.93
N THR A 221 -7.30 1.57 32.81
CA THR A 221 -8.36 1.06 31.94
C THR A 221 -7.95 1.25 30.48
N ILE A 222 -7.90 0.15 29.74
CA ILE A 222 -7.59 0.15 28.31
C ILE A 222 -8.89 0.14 27.52
N GLU A 223 -9.04 1.08 26.60
CA GLU A 223 -10.10 1.10 25.61
C GLU A 223 -9.55 0.75 24.21
N THR A 224 -10.45 0.45 23.30
CA THR A 224 -10.12 0.17 21.91
C THR A 224 -10.82 1.18 21.01
N THR A 225 -10.08 1.80 20.11
CA THR A 225 -10.58 2.70 19.08
C THR A 225 -10.44 2.05 17.70
N ALA A 226 -11.26 2.49 16.74
CA ALA A 226 -11.14 2.16 15.32
C ALA A 226 -10.53 3.35 14.61
N ASP A 227 -9.33 3.17 14.04
CA ASP A 227 -8.52 4.26 13.51
C ASP A 227 -8.05 3.99 12.09
N LYS A 228 -8.24 4.95 11.20
CA LYS A 228 -7.67 4.97 9.84
C LYS A 228 -6.22 5.44 9.85
N LEU A 229 -5.98 6.64 10.37
CA LEU A 229 -4.64 7.12 10.72
C LEU A 229 -4.47 7.06 12.24
N PHE A 230 -3.30 6.64 12.70
CA PHE A 230 -3.01 6.52 14.12
C PHE A 230 -1.55 6.84 14.44
N LEU A 231 -1.29 7.23 15.68
CA LEU A 231 0.06 7.26 16.24
C LEU A 231 0.35 5.92 16.91
N LEU A 232 1.62 5.56 17.00
CA LEU A 232 2.02 4.37 17.73
C LEU A 232 1.97 4.63 19.26
N SER A 233 1.70 3.57 20.05
CA SER A 233 1.85 3.63 21.49
C SER A 233 3.33 3.48 21.90
N GLU A 234 3.63 3.72 23.16
CA GLU A 234 4.95 3.47 23.71
C GLU A 234 5.35 1.99 23.52
N ILE A 235 4.45 1.06 23.85
CA ILE A 235 4.70 -0.40 23.71
C ILE A 235 4.96 -0.81 22.28
N GLU A 236 4.30 -0.17 21.32
CA GLU A 236 4.47 -0.49 19.88
C GLU A 236 5.84 -0.07 19.33
N ILE A 237 6.56 0.80 20.04
CA ILE A 237 7.90 1.28 19.68
C ILE A 237 8.99 0.67 20.58
N PHE A 238 8.73 0.58 21.87
CA PHE A 238 9.65 0.06 22.87
C PHE A 238 9.18 -1.31 23.36
N ASP A 239 10.05 -2.08 23.95
CA ASP A 239 9.71 -3.43 24.42
C ASP A 239 9.18 -3.42 25.85
N GLY A 240 8.07 -2.73 26.05
CA GLY A 240 7.39 -2.62 27.33
C GLY A 240 7.04 -1.18 27.71
N PRO A 241 6.12 -0.99 28.67
CA PRO A 241 5.67 0.33 29.11
C PRO A 241 6.60 0.88 30.20
N LEU A 242 7.37 1.91 29.88
CA LEU A 242 8.08 2.70 30.91
C LEU A 242 7.17 3.78 31.49
N PHE A 243 6.51 4.52 30.62
CA PHE A 243 5.67 5.69 30.96
C PHE A 243 4.17 5.45 30.75
N SER A 244 3.78 4.50 29.91
CA SER A 244 2.38 4.12 29.67
C SER A 244 1.91 2.95 30.54
N PHE A 245 0.69 2.48 30.35
CA PHE A 245 0.15 1.27 30.94
C PHE A 245 0.31 0.06 30.01
N ASP A 246 0.38 -1.14 30.59
CA ASP A 246 0.33 -2.40 29.84
C ASP A 246 -0.97 -2.51 29.02
N GLY A 247 -0.89 -3.25 27.90
CA GLY A 247 -2.06 -3.57 27.08
C GLY A 247 -2.30 -2.62 25.90
N GLU A 248 -1.44 -1.63 25.70
CA GLU A 248 -1.59 -0.66 24.59
C GLU A 248 -1.04 -1.17 23.23
N GLY A 249 -0.79 -2.45 23.09
CA GLY A 249 -0.35 -3.05 21.84
C GLY A 249 0.82 -4.01 21.99
N LYS A 250 1.55 -4.21 20.91
CA LYS A 250 2.75 -5.03 20.81
C LYS A 250 3.77 -4.31 19.92
N ARG A 251 5.06 -4.42 20.24
CA ARG A 251 6.13 -3.78 19.44
C ARG A 251 6.10 -4.25 17.98
N TYR A 252 6.27 -3.30 17.08
CA TYR A 252 6.51 -3.57 15.66
C TYR A 252 7.92 -4.08 15.42
N ASP A 253 8.06 -5.02 14.50
CA ASP A 253 9.36 -5.61 14.13
C ASP A 253 10.34 -4.59 13.55
N TYR A 254 9.85 -3.44 13.06
CA TYR A 254 10.64 -2.32 12.57
C TYR A 254 11.55 -1.72 13.66
N TYR A 255 11.07 -1.58 14.88
CA TYR A 255 11.76 -0.85 15.95
C TYR A 255 12.81 -1.70 16.69
N THR A 256 13.84 -2.14 15.97
CA THR A 256 14.92 -2.98 16.51
C THR A 256 16.08 -2.18 17.09
N SER A 257 16.19 -0.88 16.79
CA SER A 257 17.29 -0.03 17.24
C SER A 257 16.80 1.40 17.58
N ARG A 258 17.61 2.12 18.34
CA ARG A 258 17.37 3.52 18.66
C ARG A 258 17.35 4.42 17.42
N THR A 259 18.22 4.16 16.46
CA THR A 259 18.30 4.94 15.20
C THR A 259 16.95 4.94 14.45
N LEU A 260 16.23 3.82 14.44
CA LEU A 260 14.92 3.71 13.78
C LEU A 260 13.82 4.48 14.51
N ARG A 261 14.06 4.90 15.75
CA ARG A 261 13.14 5.72 16.55
C ARG A 261 13.40 7.22 16.40
N THR A 262 14.59 7.60 15.94
CA THR A 262 14.93 9.00 15.65
C THR A 262 14.27 9.41 14.34
N LYS A 263 13.42 10.43 14.39
CA LYS A 263 12.75 11.00 13.23
C LYS A 263 13.15 12.45 13.03
N TYR A 264 13.07 12.93 11.82
CA TYR A 264 13.57 14.24 11.44
C TYR A 264 12.44 15.15 10.94
N LEU A 265 12.64 16.44 11.07
CA LEU A 265 11.86 17.47 10.42
C LEU A 265 12.82 18.47 9.78
N ASN A 266 12.79 18.59 8.46
CA ASN A 266 13.70 19.45 7.69
C ASN A 266 15.18 19.18 8.00
N GLY A 267 15.56 17.90 8.16
CA GLY A 267 16.91 17.45 8.43
C GLY A 267 17.36 17.62 9.89
N THR A 268 16.49 18.10 10.79
CA THR A 268 16.80 18.22 12.22
C THR A 268 16.03 17.14 12.99
N ALA A 269 16.73 16.44 13.90
CA ALA A 269 16.11 15.45 14.77
C ALA A 269 14.99 16.08 15.60
N GLN A 270 13.83 15.45 15.58
CA GLN A 270 12.59 15.99 16.13
C GLN A 270 11.97 15.03 17.15
N SER A 271 11.54 15.54 18.31
CA SER A 271 10.64 14.80 19.19
C SER A 271 9.30 14.62 18.52
N TRP A 272 8.68 13.42 18.66
CA TRP A 272 7.43 13.11 18.01
C TRP A 272 6.47 12.35 18.93
N TRP A 273 5.18 12.57 18.73
CA TRP A 273 4.11 12.09 19.57
C TRP A 273 3.89 10.57 19.48
N GLN A 274 3.60 9.99 20.65
CA GLN A 274 2.97 8.68 20.79
C GLN A 274 1.53 8.87 21.27
N ARG A 275 0.64 7.88 21.00
CA ARG A 275 -0.76 7.97 21.44
C ARG A 275 -0.96 7.67 22.94
N SER A 276 0.03 7.12 23.62
CA SER A 276 -0.04 6.70 25.02
C SER A 276 -0.14 7.88 25.98
N PRO A 277 -1.19 8.00 26.82
CA PRO A 277 -1.18 8.91 27.95
C PRO A 277 -0.13 8.48 28.99
N TYR A 278 0.53 9.45 29.61
CA TYR A 278 1.46 9.15 30.70
C TYR A 278 0.72 8.64 31.94
N LYS A 279 1.17 7.50 32.48
CA LYS A 279 0.50 6.81 33.59
C LYS A 279 0.53 7.53 34.95
N SER A 280 1.50 8.44 35.16
CA SER A 280 1.70 9.06 36.48
C SER A 280 1.07 10.45 36.60
N TYR A 281 0.86 11.17 35.50
CA TYR A 281 0.25 12.50 35.48
C TYR A 281 -0.94 12.55 34.51
N GLY A 282 -1.94 13.39 34.86
CA GLY A 282 -3.15 13.55 34.04
C GLY A 282 -3.03 14.60 32.94
N ASP A 283 -1.85 15.15 32.75
CA ASP A 283 -1.52 16.29 31.89
C ASP A 283 -0.34 16.04 30.93
N ASP A 284 0.04 14.76 30.71
CA ASP A 284 1.13 14.41 29.79
C ASP A 284 0.73 13.27 28.86
N PHE A 285 1.33 13.28 27.65
CA PHE A 285 1.38 12.14 26.74
C PHE A 285 2.83 11.70 26.52
N CYS A 286 3.00 10.42 26.19
CA CYS A 286 4.29 9.86 25.83
C CYS A 286 4.77 10.43 24.49
N ARG A 287 6.09 10.52 24.34
CA ARG A 287 6.80 10.93 23.13
C ARG A 287 8.06 10.11 22.94
N VAL A 288 8.57 10.08 21.74
CA VAL A 288 9.97 9.77 21.45
C VAL A 288 10.71 11.09 21.33
N ASP A 289 11.87 11.23 21.98
CA ASP A 289 12.67 12.45 21.84
C ASP A 289 13.53 12.45 20.54
N GLY A 290 14.20 13.57 20.28
CA GLY A 290 15.03 13.72 19.08
C GLY A 290 16.24 12.77 19.04
N GLU A 291 16.58 12.10 20.13
CA GLU A 291 17.64 11.11 20.19
C GLU A 291 17.14 9.67 20.15
N GLY A 292 15.81 9.47 20.06
CA GLY A 292 15.15 8.16 19.98
C GLY A 292 14.92 7.48 21.32
N TYR A 293 14.90 8.25 22.43
CA TYR A 293 14.54 7.76 23.75
C TYR A 293 13.07 8.02 24.06
N GLU A 294 12.52 7.18 24.93
CA GLU A 294 11.19 7.36 25.49
C GLU A 294 11.14 8.57 26.44
N GLY A 295 10.01 9.27 26.43
CA GLY A 295 9.76 10.42 27.30
C GLY A 295 8.27 10.79 27.33
N TYR A 296 7.95 11.85 28.04
CA TYR A 296 6.60 12.40 28.12
C TYR A 296 6.68 13.94 28.17
N ILE A 297 5.57 14.59 27.86
CA ILE A 297 5.48 16.06 27.85
C ILE A 297 4.02 16.50 27.83
N ASP A 298 3.79 17.77 28.21
CA ASP A 298 2.49 18.44 28.17
C ASP A 298 1.84 18.33 26.77
N PRO A 299 0.55 17.94 26.68
CA PRO A 299 -0.14 17.70 25.40
C PRO A 299 -0.33 18.96 24.55
N ASN A 300 -0.26 20.16 25.12
CA ASN A 300 -0.31 21.43 24.40
C ASN A 300 1.06 21.88 23.84
N THR A 301 2.08 21.05 23.95
CA THR A 301 3.37 21.26 23.26
C THR A 301 3.23 20.86 21.79
N GLU A 302 3.84 21.60 20.87
CA GLU A 302 3.90 21.25 19.46
C GLU A 302 5.08 20.32 19.19
N LEU A 303 4.78 19.09 18.77
CA LEU A 303 5.79 18.08 18.39
C LEU A 303 5.53 17.51 17.00
N GLY A 304 6.51 16.73 16.52
CA GLY A 304 6.42 16.00 15.27
C GLY A 304 5.29 14.96 15.28
N VAL A 305 4.72 14.74 14.11
CA VAL A 305 3.68 13.73 13.86
C VAL A 305 4.20 12.73 12.84
N ALA A 306 4.30 11.47 13.22
CA ALA A 306 4.65 10.35 12.34
C ALA A 306 3.52 9.31 12.40
N PHE A 307 2.46 9.57 11.65
CA PHE A 307 1.29 8.71 11.65
C PHE A 307 1.53 7.40 10.90
N ALA A 308 0.73 6.40 11.25
CA ALA A 308 0.68 5.09 10.62
C ALA A 308 -0.72 4.81 10.05
N PHE A 309 -0.80 3.85 9.12
CA PHE A 309 -2.05 3.41 8.49
C PHE A 309 -1.92 2.00 7.93
N CYS A 310 -3.06 1.39 7.54
CA CYS A 310 -3.15 0.08 6.91
C CYS A 310 -4.13 0.09 5.72
N PHE A 311 -3.88 -0.80 4.75
CA PHE A 311 -4.84 -1.06 3.66
C PHE A 311 -5.62 -2.35 3.89
#